data_dc6f83c447454485f66d74469fa3d78a
#
_entry.id   dc6f83c447454485f66d74469fa3d78a
#
_cell.length_a   1.000
_cell.length_b   1.000
_cell.length_c   1.000
_cell.angle_alpha   90.00
_cell.angle_beta   90.00
_cell.angle_gamma   90.00
#
_symmetry.space_group_name_H-M   'P 1'
#
loop_
_entity.id
_entity.type
_entity.pdbx_description
1 polymer ?
#
loop_
_entity_poly.entity_id
_entity_poly.type
_entity_poly.pdbx_seq_one_letter_code
_entity_poly.pdbx_strand_id
1 'polypeptide(L)'
;MISNKSEYPIIDMKATGRNIKGLMDRTGITVKDIKEYLGLSAPQSIYHWLDGRNLPSLDNLYALSALFSTPMDLIVRGSRRNEYHPKTCAFIDRMYIYYLAVKDSNVLL
;
A
#
# COMPACT_ATOMS: atom_id res chain seq x y z
N MET A 1 24.31 15.03 -8.08
CA MET A 1 25.00 13.94 -7.64
C MET A 1 24.31 13.18 -6.55
N ILE A 2 24.14 11.96 -6.78
CA ILE A 2 23.26 11.14 -5.95
C ILE A 2 24.03 10.40 -4.87
N SER A 3 25.23 10.73 -4.67
CA SER A 3 25.98 10.08 -3.62
C SER A 3 25.40 10.35 -2.24
N ASN A 4 24.53 11.34 -2.15
CA ASN A 4 23.93 11.69 -0.88
C ASN A 4 22.89 10.66 -0.51
N LYS A 5 23.09 9.99 0.62
CA LYS A 5 22.17 8.96 1.07
C LYS A 5 20.77 9.47 1.32
N SER A 6 20.63 10.77 1.62
CA SER A 6 19.31 11.32 1.89
C SER A 6 18.40 11.25 0.67
N GLU A 7 18.97 11.00 -0.51
CA GLU A 7 18.18 10.87 -1.71
C GLU A 7 17.83 9.42 -2.04
N TYR A 8 18.37 8.49 -1.29
CA TYR A 8 18.04 7.09 -1.49
C TYR A 8 16.69 6.80 -0.81
N PRO A 9 15.71 6.31 -1.55
CA PRO A 9 14.40 6.08 -0.95
C PRO A 9 14.46 5.00 0.12
N ILE A 10 13.89 5.30 1.27
CA ILE A 10 13.85 4.37 2.40
C ILE A 10 12.41 4.22 2.85
N ILE A 11 11.99 2.98 3.07
CA ILE A 11 10.64 2.71 3.55
C ILE A 11 10.56 3.04 5.03
N ASP A 12 9.50 3.73 5.42
CA ASP A 12 9.21 4.03 6.80
C ASP A 12 8.22 2.98 7.31
N MET A 13 8.71 2.05 8.10
CA MET A 13 7.89 0.93 8.56
C MET A 13 6.75 1.38 9.47
N LYS A 14 7.01 2.37 10.31
CA LYS A 14 5.95 2.86 11.21
C LYS A 14 4.88 3.60 10.45
N ALA A 15 5.26 4.42 9.49
CA ALA A 15 4.29 5.14 8.67
C ALA A 15 3.48 4.16 7.83
N THR A 16 4.12 3.12 7.32
CA THR A 16 3.43 2.08 6.56
C THR A 16 2.42 1.37 7.44
N GLY A 17 2.83 1.02 8.67
CA GLY A 17 1.92 0.38 9.61
C GLY A 17 0.71 1.24 9.93
N ARG A 18 0.94 2.53 10.16
CA ARG A 18 -0.16 3.45 10.41
C ARG A 18 -1.08 3.55 9.20
N ASN A 19 -0.52 3.51 8.01
CA ASN A 19 -1.31 3.58 6.79
C ASN A 19 -2.19 2.34 6.64
N ILE A 20 -1.64 1.17 6.92
CA ILE A 20 -2.43 -0.07 6.89
C ILE A 20 -3.55 0.01 7.92
N LYS A 21 -3.24 0.51 9.12
CA LYS A 21 -4.26 0.67 10.14
C LYS A 21 -5.36 1.61 9.67
N GLY A 22 -4.97 2.70 9.01
CA GLY A 22 -5.95 3.64 8.46
C GLY A 22 -6.85 3.00 7.42
N LEU A 23 -6.28 2.14 6.57
CA LEU A 23 -7.07 1.42 5.58
C LEU A 23 -8.04 0.46 6.26
N MET A 24 -7.57 -0.23 7.30
CA MET A 24 -8.45 -1.10 8.07
C MET A 24 -9.61 -0.33 8.69
N ASP A 25 -9.32 0.83 9.26
CA ASP A 25 -10.35 1.64 9.91
C ASP A 25 -11.38 2.14 8.90
N ARG A 26 -10.92 2.54 7.72
CA ARG A 26 -11.82 3.08 6.70
C ARG A 26 -12.66 1.99 6.04
N THR A 27 -12.14 0.77 5.96
CA THR A 27 -12.85 -0.31 5.27
C THR A 27 -13.61 -1.21 6.22
N GLY A 28 -13.34 -1.12 7.53
CA GLY A 28 -13.94 -2.02 8.49
C GLY A 28 -13.30 -3.39 8.52
N ILE A 29 -12.20 -3.58 7.79
CA ILE A 29 -11.49 -4.87 7.76
C ILE A 29 -10.67 -5.00 9.03
N THR A 30 -10.82 -6.11 9.72
CA THR A 30 -10.17 -6.34 11.00
C THR A 30 -8.92 -7.19 10.84
N VAL A 31 -8.13 -7.29 11.91
CA VAL A 31 -6.96 -8.16 11.93
C VAL A 31 -7.38 -9.61 11.67
N LYS A 32 -8.51 -10.02 12.22
CA LYS A 32 -9.01 -11.36 11.99
C LYS A 32 -9.31 -11.59 10.52
N ASP A 33 -9.92 -10.60 9.88
CA ASP A 33 -10.24 -10.68 8.45
C ASP A 33 -8.97 -10.84 7.62
N ILE A 34 -7.95 -10.06 7.94
CA ILE A 34 -6.68 -10.14 7.22
C ILE A 34 -6.04 -11.50 7.44
N LYS A 35 -6.05 -11.97 8.69
CA LYS A 35 -5.47 -13.27 9.02
C LYS A 35 -6.11 -14.37 8.18
N GLU A 36 -7.42 -14.35 8.10
CA GLU A 36 -8.15 -15.36 7.34
C GLU A 36 -7.91 -15.22 5.84
N TYR A 37 -7.90 -14.00 5.36
CA TYR A 37 -7.69 -13.75 3.94
C TYR A 37 -6.31 -14.22 3.48
N LEU A 38 -5.29 -13.95 4.30
CA LEU A 38 -3.91 -14.33 3.97
C LEU A 38 -3.59 -15.78 4.34
N GLY A 39 -4.48 -16.46 5.04
CA GLY A 39 -4.25 -17.84 5.45
C GLY A 39 -3.18 -17.99 6.51
N LEU A 40 -3.03 -16.98 7.37
CA LEU A 40 -2.02 -17.03 8.42
C LEU A 40 -2.52 -17.85 9.59
N SER A 41 -1.60 -18.59 10.22
CA SER A 41 -1.95 -19.41 11.37
C SER A 41 -2.11 -18.58 12.64
N ALA A 42 -1.51 -17.40 12.69
CA ALA A 42 -1.56 -16.53 13.85
C ALA A 42 -1.52 -15.06 13.41
N PRO A 43 -2.05 -14.15 14.22
CA PRO A 43 -2.11 -12.75 13.84
C PRO A 43 -0.85 -11.95 14.17
N GLN A 44 0.18 -12.57 14.75
CA GLN A 44 1.37 -11.85 15.18
C GLN A 44 2.01 -11.03 14.09
N SER A 45 2.12 -11.58 12.89
CA SER A 45 2.73 -10.86 11.78
C SER A 45 2.01 -9.56 11.51
N ILE A 46 0.69 -9.61 11.54
CA ILE A 46 -0.11 -8.42 11.26
C ILE A 46 0.14 -7.35 12.32
N TYR A 47 0.16 -7.74 13.57
CA TYR A 47 0.43 -6.77 14.64
C TYR A 47 1.82 -6.15 14.50
N HIS A 48 2.81 -6.95 14.06
CA HIS A 48 4.15 -6.43 13.83
C HIS A 48 4.16 -5.40 12.70
N TRP A 49 3.36 -5.63 11.65
CA TRP A 49 3.25 -4.63 10.58
C TRP A 49 2.64 -3.34 11.11
N LEU A 50 1.57 -3.46 11.90
CA LEU A 50 0.89 -2.28 12.44
C LEU A 50 1.76 -1.51 13.41
N ASP A 51 2.63 -2.21 14.14
CA ASP A 51 3.55 -1.58 15.08
C ASP A 51 4.79 -1.01 14.40
N GLY A 52 4.99 -1.33 13.13
CA GLY A 52 6.18 -0.87 12.43
C GLY A 52 7.43 -1.66 12.77
N ARG A 53 7.28 -2.89 13.27
CA ARG A 53 8.43 -3.73 13.58
C ARG A 53 9.00 -4.38 12.35
N ASN A 54 8.15 -4.74 11.42
CA ASN A 54 8.60 -5.25 10.14
C ASN A 54 7.51 -4.99 9.10
N LEU A 55 7.83 -5.32 7.87
CA LEU A 55 6.93 -5.08 6.73
C LEU A 55 6.31 -6.38 6.30
N PRO A 56 5.13 -6.32 5.68
CA PRO A 56 4.61 -7.51 5.01
C PRO A 56 5.59 -7.96 3.94
N SER A 57 5.64 -9.27 3.71
CA SER A 57 6.37 -9.78 2.55
C SER A 57 5.70 -9.26 1.28
N LEU A 58 6.42 -9.37 0.18
CA LEU A 58 5.87 -8.89 -1.09
C LEU A 58 4.57 -9.62 -1.43
N ASP A 59 4.50 -10.92 -1.17
CA ASP A 59 3.30 -11.71 -1.39
C ASP A 59 2.12 -11.15 -0.59
N ASN A 60 2.36 -10.89 0.69
CA ASN A 60 1.31 -10.41 1.56
C ASN A 60 0.91 -8.99 1.20
N LEU A 61 1.87 -8.18 0.81
CA LEU A 61 1.58 -6.81 0.39
C LEU A 61 0.72 -6.81 -0.87
N TYR A 62 1.04 -7.69 -1.81
CA TYR A 62 0.26 -7.82 -3.04
C TYR A 62 -1.17 -8.22 -2.73
N ALA A 63 -1.34 -9.18 -1.81
CA ALA A 63 -2.67 -9.61 -1.39
C ALA A 63 -3.43 -8.51 -0.65
N LEU A 64 -2.74 -7.75 0.21
CA LEU A 64 -3.35 -6.64 0.90
C LEU A 64 -3.82 -5.56 -0.08
N SER A 65 -3.04 -5.35 -1.13
CA SER A 65 -3.42 -4.41 -2.18
C SER A 65 -4.76 -4.79 -2.78
N ALA A 66 -4.97 -6.06 -3.04
CA ALA A 66 -6.24 -6.54 -3.56
C ALA A 66 -7.35 -6.41 -2.53
N LEU A 67 -7.06 -6.76 -1.29
CA LEU A 67 -8.05 -6.72 -0.22
C LEU A 67 -8.56 -5.30 0.02
N PHE A 68 -7.65 -4.33 0.04
CA PHE A 68 -8.01 -2.94 0.28
C PHE A 68 -8.33 -2.17 -0.99
N SER A 69 -8.22 -2.80 -2.15
CA SER A 69 -8.38 -2.14 -3.45
C SER A 69 -7.50 -0.90 -3.54
N THR A 70 -6.29 -1.01 -3.06
CA THR A 70 -5.34 0.09 -2.98
C THR A 70 -4.02 -0.35 -3.59
N PRO A 71 -3.44 0.41 -4.51
CA PRO A 71 -2.13 0.04 -5.08
C PRO A 71 -1.07 -0.10 -4.00
N MET A 72 -0.14 -1.03 -4.21
CA MET A 72 0.93 -1.25 -3.25
C MET A 72 1.73 0.03 -2.97
N ASP A 73 1.93 0.85 -4.00
CA ASP A 73 2.66 2.10 -3.85
C ASP A 73 1.97 3.07 -2.90
N LEU A 74 0.68 2.93 -2.72
CA LEU A 74 -0.06 3.79 -1.81
C LEU A 74 -0.19 3.19 -0.42
N ILE A 75 0.14 1.91 -0.26
CA ILE A 75 0.16 1.27 1.05
C ILE A 75 1.49 1.55 1.74
N VAL A 76 2.58 1.38 1.00
CA VAL A 76 3.93 1.56 1.54
C VAL A 76 4.25 3.05 1.60
N ARG A 77 4.76 3.48 2.75
CA ARG A 77 5.17 4.86 2.95
C ARG A 77 6.66 4.92 3.18
N GLY A 78 7.26 6.00 2.73
CA GLY A 78 8.69 6.14 2.89
C GLY A 78 9.16 7.53 2.53
N SER A 79 10.48 7.66 2.41
CA SER A 79 11.10 8.95 2.14
C SER A 79 11.05 9.32 0.66
N ARG A 80 10.53 8.44 -0.19
CA ARG A 80 10.42 8.75 -1.61
C ARG A 80 9.56 9.98 -1.79
N ARG A 81 10.08 10.94 -2.53
CA ARG A 81 9.35 12.17 -2.75
C ARG A 81 8.17 11.95 -3.67
N ASN A 82 7.07 12.60 -3.35
CA ASN A 82 5.91 12.60 -4.22
C ASN A 82 5.92 13.81 -5.13
N GLU A 83 7.11 14.37 -5.32
CA GLU A 83 7.29 15.50 -6.23
C GLU A 83 7.59 14.96 -7.61
N TYR A 84 6.59 14.84 -8.39
CA TYR A 84 6.75 14.34 -9.75
C TYR A 84 6.96 15.52 -10.69
N HIS A 85 7.76 15.26 -11.73
CA HIS A 85 7.81 16.20 -12.83
C HIS A 85 6.42 16.32 -13.43
N PRO A 86 6.10 17.46 -14.04
CA PRO A 86 4.77 17.60 -14.66
C PRO A 86 4.40 16.45 -15.57
N LYS A 87 5.37 15.93 -16.32
CA LYS A 87 5.09 14.80 -17.21
C LYS A 87 4.71 13.57 -16.44
N THR A 88 5.41 13.33 -15.32
CA THR A 88 5.13 12.19 -14.49
C THR A 88 3.77 12.29 -13.85
N CYS A 89 3.43 13.48 -13.38
CA CYS A 89 2.11 13.71 -12.79
C CYS A 89 1.01 13.44 -13.80
N ALA A 90 1.17 13.93 -15.04
CA ALA A 90 0.18 13.71 -16.06
C ALA A 90 0.03 12.23 -16.38
N PHE A 91 1.13 11.50 -16.38
CA PHE A 91 1.10 10.07 -16.64
C PHE A 91 0.33 9.33 -15.53
N ILE A 92 0.60 9.68 -14.28
CA ILE A 92 -0.06 9.04 -13.15
C ILE A 92 -1.55 9.37 -13.15
N ASP A 93 -1.90 10.61 -13.46
CA ASP A 93 -3.29 10.99 -13.56
C ASP A 93 -4.01 10.18 -14.61
N ARG A 94 -3.38 9.98 -15.75
CA ARG A 94 -3.96 9.18 -16.82
C ARG A 94 -4.12 7.74 -16.41
N MET A 95 -3.14 7.20 -15.71
CA MET A 95 -3.23 5.82 -15.22
C MET A 95 -4.38 5.67 -14.24
N TYR A 96 -4.55 6.65 -13.37
CA TYR A 96 -5.62 6.61 -12.39
C TYR A 96 -6.98 6.67 -13.08
N ILE A 97 -7.12 7.56 -14.06
CA ILE A 97 -8.35 7.67 -14.81
C ILE A 97 -8.64 6.37 -15.57
N TYR A 98 -7.61 5.79 -16.15
CA TYR A 98 -7.76 4.52 -16.86
C TYR A 98 -8.19 3.42 -15.88
N TYR A 99 -7.60 3.40 -14.71
CA TYR A 99 -7.95 2.44 -13.68
C TYR A 99 -9.43 2.56 -13.30
N LEU A 100 -9.90 3.77 -13.10
CA LEU A 100 -11.30 4.00 -12.77
C LEU A 100 -12.23 3.56 -13.90
N ALA A 101 -11.84 3.83 -15.13
CA ALA A 101 -12.64 3.44 -16.29
C ALA A 101 -12.75 1.92 -16.40
N VAL A 102 -11.64 1.22 -16.19
CA VAL A 102 -11.64 -0.24 -16.24
C VAL A 102 -12.49 -0.80 -15.10
N LYS A 103 -12.37 -0.23 -13.92
CA LYS A 103 -13.14 -0.67 -12.77
C LYS A 103 -14.64 -0.51 -13.02
N ASP A 104 -15.03 0.62 -13.60
CA ASP A 104 -16.44 0.85 -13.93
C ASP A 104 -16.92 -0.10 -15.01
N SER A 105 -16.07 -0.37 -16.01
CA SER A 105 -16.42 -1.32 -17.06
C SER A 105 -16.65 -2.70 -16.50
N ASN A 106 -15.82 -3.10 -15.53
CA ASN A 106 -15.99 -4.40 -14.91
C ASN A 106 -17.32 -4.50 -14.16
N VAL A 107 -17.75 -3.39 -13.60
CA VAL A 107 -19.03 -3.37 -12.92
C VAL A 107 -20.17 -3.58 -13.92
N LEU A 108 -19.99 -3.11 -15.13
CA LEU A 108 -21.01 -3.22 -16.17
C LEU A 108 -21.04 -4.59 -16.81
N LEU A 109 -20.00 -5.36 -16.62
CA LEU A 109 -19.96 -6.70 -17.20
C LEU A 109 -20.72 -7.67 -16.34
#